data_747a7663b60a2f187cd379c0e4a65678
#
_entry.id   747a7663b60a2f187cd379c0e4a65678
#
_cell.length_a   1.000
_cell.length_b   1.000
_cell.length_c   1.000
_cell.angle_alpha   90.00
_cell.angle_beta   90.00
_cell.angle_gamma   90.00
#
_symmetry.space_group_name_H-M   'P 1'
#
loop_
_entity.id
_entity.type
_entity.pdbx_description
1 polymer ?
#
loop_
_entity_poly.entity_id
_entity_poly.type
_entity_poly.pdbx_seq_one_letter_code
_entity_poly.pdbx_strand_id
1 'polypeptide(L)'
;MTVKINYIKKITNKFAANVVFFTNEKFSINHLKKHVTNSEFNYINDLLKSSDLKKNIFVYELNSKKKIVLISAKNNLTTSDIENLGAEFYGRINYGKNSEYFINSDTVVAKYDDFLGHFLHGLKLKSYEFKKYKSKKEDRFLSINVIGNKNKPSAQTQLKFKALEEGAFFARDLVSEPGNILHPDEYAKRLISLKKNRLKVNIYDEKKLRKLGMHSLLGVGMGSVRGSYLVTIEWNGAKNNSRPLAFVGKGVTFDTGGYSLKPARFMEDMTYDMAGSAAVVGLMKSLALRKAKINAVGVVGLVENMVSGIAQRPGDIVKSYSGKTIE
;
A
#
# COMPACT_ATOMS: atom_id res chain seq x y z
N MET A 1 -11.10 -5.36 5.59
CA MET A 1 -10.96 -6.85 5.53
C MET A 1 -9.56 -7.26 5.90
N THR A 2 -9.40 -8.31 6.71
CA THR A 2 -8.05 -8.81 7.06
C THR A 2 -7.67 -9.93 6.11
N VAL A 3 -6.61 -9.73 5.31
CA VAL A 3 -6.04 -10.77 4.45
C VAL A 3 -4.78 -11.33 5.10
N LYS A 4 -4.76 -12.65 5.33
CA LYS A 4 -3.60 -13.37 5.86
C LYS A 4 -3.05 -14.30 4.79
N ILE A 5 -1.75 -14.21 4.52
CA ILE A 5 -1.03 -15.09 3.59
C ILE A 5 -0.19 -16.05 4.43
N ASN A 6 -0.39 -17.35 4.23
CA ASN A 6 0.34 -18.43 4.92
C ASN A 6 1.06 -19.31 3.89
N TYR A 7 2.19 -19.87 4.27
CA TYR A 7 2.94 -20.83 3.46
C TYR A 7 2.92 -22.17 4.18
N ILE A 8 2.16 -23.14 3.64
CA ILE A 8 1.94 -24.43 4.28
C ILE A 8 2.43 -25.59 3.40
N LYS A 9 2.60 -26.77 4.00
CA LYS A 9 3.13 -27.94 3.26
C LYS A 9 2.06 -28.64 2.42
N LYS A 10 0.84 -28.80 2.95
CA LYS A 10 -0.25 -29.52 2.27
C LYS A 10 -1.63 -29.07 2.77
N ILE A 11 -2.65 -29.38 1.98
CA ILE A 11 -4.07 -29.17 2.35
C ILE A 11 -4.48 -30.29 3.32
N THR A 12 -5.11 -29.92 4.42
CA THR A 12 -5.61 -30.87 5.43
C THR A 12 -6.92 -31.52 5.02
N ASN A 13 -7.82 -30.78 4.33
CA ASN A 13 -9.07 -31.31 3.80
C ASN A 13 -9.23 -30.95 2.32
N LYS A 14 -8.88 -31.89 1.44
CA LYS A 14 -8.93 -31.71 -0.02
C LYS A 14 -10.36 -31.62 -0.58
N PHE A 15 -11.35 -32.17 0.10
CA PHE A 15 -12.73 -32.27 -0.41
C PHE A 15 -13.54 -30.97 -0.26
N ALA A 16 -13.16 -30.11 0.67
CA ALA A 16 -13.85 -28.85 0.97
C ALA A 16 -12.97 -27.60 0.80
N ALA A 17 -11.84 -27.71 0.09
CA ALA A 17 -10.91 -26.60 -0.07
C ALA A 17 -11.15 -25.86 -1.38
N ASN A 18 -11.23 -24.54 -1.33
CA ASN A 18 -11.15 -23.70 -2.53
C ASN A 18 -9.72 -23.69 -3.04
N VAL A 19 -9.48 -24.13 -4.26
CA VAL A 19 -8.12 -24.28 -4.81
C VAL A 19 -7.91 -23.39 -6.02
N VAL A 20 -6.75 -22.76 -6.08
CA VAL A 20 -6.33 -21.86 -7.16
C VAL A 20 -5.19 -22.53 -7.93
N PHE A 21 -5.35 -22.62 -9.25
CA PHE A 21 -4.36 -23.13 -10.17
C PHE A 21 -4.01 -22.08 -11.23
N PHE A 22 -2.75 -22.09 -11.66
CA PHE A 22 -2.29 -21.27 -12.77
C PHE A 22 -2.21 -22.09 -14.06
N THR A 23 -2.58 -21.46 -15.16
CA THR A 23 -2.56 -22.04 -16.51
C THR A 23 -1.86 -21.07 -17.47
N ASN A 24 -1.55 -21.55 -18.68
CA ASN A 24 -1.12 -20.65 -19.75
C ASN A 24 -2.30 -19.83 -20.31
N GLU A 25 -2.01 -18.93 -21.24
CA GLU A 25 -3.01 -18.05 -21.90
C GLU A 25 -4.15 -18.80 -22.62
N LYS A 26 -3.90 -20.06 -23.03
CA LYS A 26 -4.89 -20.94 -23.69
C LYS A 26 -5.67 -21.79 -22.69
N PHE A 27 -5.51 -21.57 -21.41
CA PHE A 27 -6.12 -22.38 -20.34
C PHE A 27 -5.87 -23.90 -20.50
N SER A 28 -4.67 -24.29 -20.92
CA SER A 28 -4.29 -25.71 -20.95
C SER A 28 -4.23 -26.26 -19.54
N ILE A 29 -5.07 -27.27 -19.25
CA ILE A 29 -5.24 -27.83 -17.89
C ILE A 29 -4.63 -29.23 -17.72
N ASN A 30 -3.98 -29.81 -18.75
CA ASN A 30 -3.45 -31.20 -18.68
C ASN A 30 -2.50 -31.40 -17.48
N HIS A 31 -1.72 -30.40 -17.11
CA HIS A 31 -0.80 -30.46 -15.97
C HIS A 31 -1.52 -30.50 -14.62
N LEU A 32 -2.83 -30.18 -14.59
CA LEU A 32 -3.65 -30.17 -13.37
C LEU A 32 -4.21 -31.56 -13.02
N LYS A 33 -4.15 -32.56 -13.92
CA LYS A 33 -4.68 -33.93 -13.69
C LYS A 33 -4.20 -34.57 -12.39
N LYS A 34 -2.97 -34.28 -11.98
CA LYS A 34 -2.38 -34.80 -10.73
C LYS A 34 -2.87 -34.10 -9.46
N HIS A 35 -3.60 -32.97 -9.60
CA HIS A 35 -4.06 -32.12 -8.50
C HIS A 35 -5.57 -32.16 -8.27
N VAL A 36 -6.33 -32.68 -9.22
CA VAL A 36 -7.79 -32.81 -9.21
C VAL A 36 -8.21 -34.24 -9.51
N THR A 37 -9.45 -34.61 -9.17
CA THR A 37 -10.02 -35.90 -9.56
C THR A 37 -10.36 -35.94 -11.06
N ASN A 38 -10.52 -37.11 -11.63
CA ASN A 38 -10.93 -37.26 -13.05
C ASN A 38 -12.27 -36.59 -13.33
N SER A 39 -13.22 -36.71 -12.40
CA SER A 39 -14.53 -36.05 -12.51
C SER A 39 -14.41 -34.54 -12.54
N GLU A 40 -13.66 -33.97 -11.61
CA GLU A 40 -13.40 -32.51 -11.56
C GLU A 40 -12.66 -32.02 -12.81
N PHE A 41 -11.68 -32.80 -13.29
CA PHE A 41 -10.95 -32.47 -14.51
C PHE A 41 -11.87 -32.40 -15.73
N ASN A 42 -12.72 -33.43 -15.93
CA ASN A 42 -13.66 -33.48 -17.06
C ASN A 42 -14.66 -32.32 -16.97
N TYR A 43 -15.23 -32.07 -15.80
CA TYR A 43 -16.16 -30.95 -15.57
C TYR A 43 -15.54 -29.59 -15.92
N ILE A 44 -14.32 -29.30 -15.42
CA ILE A 44 -13.62 -28.06 -15.74
C ILE A 44 -13.30 -27.96 -17.23
N ASN A 45 -12.86 -29.06 -17.85
CA ASN A 45 -12.53 -29.10 -19.26
C ASN A 45 -13.74 -28.78 -20.15
N ASP A 46 -14.92 -29.30 -19.80
CA ASP A 46 -16.15 -29.03 -20.53
C ASP A 46 -16.63 -27.59 -20.36
N LEU A 47 -16.53 -27.04 -19.15
CA LEU A 47 -16.84 -25.64 -18.91
C LEU A 47 -15.88 -24.68 -19.67
N LEU A 48 -14.60 -25.00 -19.78
CA LEU A 48 -13.65 -24.21 -20.54
C LEU A 48 -13.97 -24.15 -22.03
N LYS A 49 -14.48 -25.25 -22.63
CA LYS A 49 -14.89 -25.28 -24.06
C LYS A 49 -16.00 -24.28 -24.38
N SER A 50 -16.88 -24.01 -23.41
CA SER A 50 -17.99 -23.07 -23.54
C SER A 50 -17.71 -21.66 -23.02
N SER A 51 -16.51 -21.43 -22.48
CA SER A 51 -16.14 -20.16 -21.85
C SER A 51 -15.48 -19.18 -22.83
N ASP A 52 -15.73 -17.87 -22.63
CA ASP A 52 -14.95 -16.82 -23.32
C ASP A 52 -13.55 -16.71 -22.70
N LEU A 53 -12.56 -17.30 -23.37
CA LEU A 53 -11.17 -17.35 -22.93
C LEU A 53 -10.44 -15.99 -22.95
N LYS A 54 -11.11 -14.88 -23.28
CA LYS A 54 -10.54 -13.53 -23.13
C LYS A 54 -10.37 -13.11 -21.68
N LYS A 55 -11.12 -13.72 -20.76
CA LYS A 55 -10.98 -13.46 -19.31
C LYS A 55 -9.71 -14.10 -18.76
N ASN A 56 -9.07 -13.44 -17.81
CA ASN A 56 -7.85 -13.98 -17.17
C ASN A 56 -8.15 -14.95 -16.02
N ILE A 57 -9.36 -14.89 -15.43
CA ILE A 57 -9.71 -15.66 -14.23
C ILE A 57 -11.08 -16.28 -14.39
N PHE A 58 -11.15 -17.61 -14.16
CA PHE A 58 -12.40 -18.36 -14.05
C PHE A 58 -12.57 -18.92 -12.64
N VAL A 59 -13.76 -18.80 -12.10
CA VAL A 59 -14.16 -19.36 -10.81
C VAL A 59 -15.25 -20.38 -11.06
N TYR A 60 -14.95 -21.67 -10.85
CA TYR A 60 -15.89 -22.78 -11.00
C TYR A 60 -16.35 -23.28 -9.64
N GLU A 61 -17.64 -23.24 -9.38
CA GLU A 61 -18.25 -23.79 -8.17
C GLU A 61 -18.56 -25.25 -8.39
N LEU A 62 -17.83 -26.14 -7.73
CA LEU A 62 -18.05 -27.59 -7.83
C LEU A 62 -19.19 -28.03 -6.91
N ASN A 63 -19.33 -27.37 -5.78
CA ASN A 63 -20.42 -27.51 -4.81
C ASN A 63 -20.41 -26.33 -3.85
N SER A 64 -21.32 -26.31 -2.87
CA SER A 64 -21.44 -25.23 -1.86
C SER A 64 -20.18 -24.99 -1.00
N LYS A 65 -19.24 -25.93 -0.97
CA LYS A 65 -18.03 -25.90 -0.11
C LYS A 65 -16.72 -25.87 -0.88
N LYS A 66 -16.77 -26.08 -2.21
CA LYS A 66 -15.53 -26.22 -3.01
C LYS A 66 -15.62 -25.44 -4.31
N LYS A 67 -14.65 -24.56 -4.52
CA LYS A 67 -14.44 -23.83 -5.76
C LYS A 67 -13.06 -24.16 -6.34
N ILE A 68 -12.95 -24.19 -7.65
CA ILE A 68 -11.68 -24.20 -8.37
C ILE A 68 -11.55 -22.89 -9.13
N VAL A 69 -10.44 -22.21 -8.92
CA VAL A 69 -10.09 -21.00 -9.63
C VAL A 69 -8.95 -21.26 -10.58
N LEU A 70 -9.16 -20.95 -11.85
CA LEU A 70 -8.12 -21.00 -12.88
C LEU A 70 -7.67 -19.58 -13.21
N ILE A 71 -6.37 -19.35 -13.20
CA ILE A 71 -5.75 -18.06 -13.49
C ILE A 71 -4.81 -18.23 -14.68
N SER A 72 -5.07 -17.45 -15.74
CA SER A 72 -4.19 -17.41 -16.90
C SER A 72 -2.96 -16.55 -16.61
N ALA A 73 -1.78 -17.16 -16.72
CA ALA A 73 -0.49 -16.49 -16.59
C ALA A 73 0.18 -16.45 -17.96
N LYS A 74 0.20 -15.30 -18.61
CA LYS A 74 0.87 -15.08 -19.91
C LYS A 74 2.39 -15.00 -19.72
N ASN A 75 3.16 -15.29 -20.77
CA ASN A 75 4.62 -15.29 -20.67
C ASN A 75 5.27 -13.89 -20.64
N ASN A 76 4.60 -12.86 -21.18
CA ASN A 76 5.17 -11.53 -21.35
C ASN A 76 4.48 -10.48 -20.45
N LEU A 77 4.17 -10.86 -19.20
CA LEU A 77 3.59 -9.95 -18.23
C LEU A 77 4.67 -9.04 -17.62
N THR A 78 4.35 -7.77 -17.46
CA THR A 78 5.14 -6.86 -16.63
C THR A 78 4.86 -7.10 -15.14
N THR A 79 5.69 -6.55 -14.27
CA THR A 79 5.42 -6.55 -12.81
C THR A 79 4.02 -6.01 -12.48
N SER A 80 3.64 -4.90 -13.10
CA SER A 80 2.33 -4.28 -12.90
C SER A 80 1.18 -5.17 -13.37
N ASP A 81 1.35 -5.90 -14.47
CA ASP A 81 0.32 -6.84 -14.95
C ASP A 81 0.10 -7.98 -13.97
N ILE A 82 1.17 -8.51 -13.37
CA ILE A 82 1.10 -9.59 -12.38
C ILE A 82 0.42 -9.09 -11.10
N GLU A 83 0.77 -7.89 -10.64
CA GLU A 83 0.16 -7.27 -9.47
C GLU A 83 -1.34 -6.97 -9.73
N ASN A 84 -1.69 -6.48 -10.92
CA ASN A 84 -3.07 -6.26 -11.32
C ASN A 84 -3.87 -7.58 -11.41
N LEU A 85 -3.25 -8.67 -11.88
CA LEU A 85 -3.86 -10.00 -11.89
C LEU A 85 -4.17 -10.49 -10.46
N GLY A 86 -3.27 -10.25 -9.51
CA GLY A 86 -3.50 -10.51 -8.08
C GLY A 86 -4.63 -9.66 -7.50
N ALA A 87 -4.71 -8.39 -7.89
CA ALA A 87 -5.80 -7.48 -7.50
C ALA A 87 -7.15 -7.90 -8.11
N GLU A 88 -7.18 -8.35 -9.37
CA GLU A 88 -8.36 -8.90 -10.02
C GLU A 88 -8.83 -10.16 -9.30
N PHE A 89 -7.93 -11.08 -8.98
CA PHE A 89 -8.23 -12.29 -8.22
C PHE A 89 -8.92 -11.95 -6.89
N TYR A 90 -8.37 -11.00 -6.13
CA TYR A 90 -9.00 -10.53 -4.90
C TYR A 90 -10.45 -10.06 -5.13
N GLY A 91 -10.70 -9.28 -6.18
CA GLY A 91 -12.05 -8.82 -6.54
C GLY A 91 -13.03 -9.96 -6.87
N ARG A 92 -12.51 -11.07 -7.46
CA ARG A 92 -13.32 -12.23 -7.86
C ARG A 92 -13.71 -13.16 -6.70
N ILE A 93 -12.88 -13.20 -5.64
CA ILE A 93 -13.07 -14.13 -4.52
C ILE A 93 -13.59 -13.49 -3.23
N ASN A 94 -13.74 -12.18 -3.21
CA ASN A 94 -14.11 -11.42 -2.00
C ASN A 94 -15.61 -11.49 -1.69
N TYR A 95 -16.16 -12.71 -1.64
CA TYR A 95 -17.57 -12.97 -1.33
C TYR A 95 -17.69 -13.78 -0.03
N GLY A 96 -18.30 -13.18 1.00
CA GLY A 96 -18.61 -13.85 2.27
C GLY A 96 -17.79 -13.36 3.47
N LYS A 97 -18.20 -13.76 4.68
CA LYS A 97 -17.58 -13.28 5.93
C LYS A 97 -16.20 -13.88 6.18
N ASN A 98 -16.06 -15.19 5.95
CA ASN A 98 -14.80 -15.91 6.11
C ASN A 98 -14.56 -16.77 4.87
N SER A 99 -13.44 -16.57 4.20
CA SER A 99 -13.08 -17.33 3.01
C SER A 99 -11.64 -17.83 3.12
N GLU A 100 -11.42 -19.05 2.67
CA GLU A 100 -10.10 -19.68 2.63
C GLU A 100 -9.83 -20.21 1.22
N TYR A 101 -8.64 -19.91 0.69
CA TYR A 101 -8.18 -20.36 -0.62
C TYR A 101 -6.76 -20.94 -0.53
N PHE A 102 -6.53 -22.02 -1.28
CA PHE A 102 -5.24 -22.70 -1.38
C PHE A 102 -4.65 -22.46 -2.77
N ILE A 103 -3.59 -21.69 -2.85
CA ILE A 103 -2.87 -21.42 -4.10
C ILE A 103 -1.80 -22.49 -4.30
N ASN A 104 -1.91 -23.28 -5.37
CA ASN A 104 -0.91 -24.29 -5.71
C ASN A 104 0.22 -23.67 -6.56
N SER A 105 1.33 -23.37 -5.91
CA SER A 105 2.51 -22.75 -6.53
C SER A 105 3.19 -23.63 -7.59
N ASP A 106 3.04 -24.97 -7.51
CA ASP A 106 3.61 -25.88 -8.49
C ASP A 106 2.95 -25.77 -9.87
N THR A 107 1.79 -25.14 -9.96
CA THR A 107 1.06 -24.92 -11.21
C THR A 107 1.39 -23.61 -11.91
N VAL A 108 2.23 -22.76 -11.33
CA VAL A 108 2.70 -21.53 -11.99
C VAL A 108 3.54 -21.90 -13.21
N VAL A 109 3.04 -21.53 -14.38
CA VAL A 109 3.66 -21.82 -15.69
C VAL A 109 4.40 -20.61 -16.27
N ALA A 110 4.20 -19.42 -15.71
CA ALA A 110 4.85 -18.20 -16.17
C ALA A 110 6.35 -18.23 -15.90
N LYS A 111 7.14 -17.82 -16.90
CA LYS A 111 8.59 -17.65 -16.78
C LYS A 111 8.91 -16.24 -16.31
N TYR A 112 8.56 -15.90 -15.07
CA TYR A 112 8.82 -14.62 -14.46
C TYR A 112 9.32 -14.83 -13.03
N ASP A 113 10.45 -14.22 -12.70
CA ASP A 113 11.03 -14.34 -11.37
C ASP A 113 10.09 -13.74 -10.32
N ASP A 114 9.90 -14.46 -9.22
CA ASP A 114 9.00 -14.07 -8.12
C ASP A 114 7.54 -13.80 -8.55
N PHE A 115 7.04 -14.42 -9.65
CA PHE A 115 5.67 -14.26 -10.14
C PHE A 115 4.65 -14.32 -9.00
N LEU A 116 4.70 -15.36 -8.19
CA LEU A 116 3.73 -15.53 -7.10
C LEU A 116 3.88 -14.47 -6.02
N GLY A 117 5.09 -13.96 -5.79
CA GLY A 117 5.35 -12.86 -4.87
C GLY A 117 4.63 -11.58 -5.31
N HIS A 118 4.78 -11.18 -6.57
CA HIS A 118 4.10 -10.03 -7.16
C HIS A 118 2.58 -10.21 -7.20
N PHE A 119 2.10 -11.38 -7.57
CA PHE A 119 0.67 -11.70 -7.56
C PHE A 119 0.04 -11.52 -6.16
N LEU A 120 0.67 -12.08 -5.13
CA LEU A 120 0.22 -11.96 -3.74
C LEU A 120 0.32 -10.52 -3.24
N HIS A 121 1.34 -9.79 -3.66
CA HIS A 121 1.50 -8.38 -3.33
C HIS A 121 0.35 -7.53 -3.90
N GLY A 122 0.01 -7.71 -5.18
CA GLY A 122 -1.12 -7.03 -5.80
C GLY A 122 -2.46 -7.33 -5.12
N LEU A 123 -2.71 -8.62 -4.79
CA LEU A 123 -3.85 -9.03 -3.99
C LEU A 123 -3.89 -8.28 -2.64
N LYS A 124 -2.75 -8.22 -1.96
CA LYS A 124 -2.63 -7.57 -0.65
C LYS A 124 -2.87 -6.07 -0.75
N LEU A 125 -2.29 -5.39 -1.73
CA LEU A 125 -2.50 -3.95 -1.95
C LEU A 125 -3.97 -3.61 -2.26
N LYS A 126 -4.67 -4.47 -3.01
CA LYS A 126 -6.10 -4.31 -3.31
C LYS A 126 -6.99 -4.52 -2.09
N SER A 127 -6.54 -5.32 -1.13
CA SER A 127 -7.32 -5.65 0.07
C SER A 127 -7.38 -4.53 1.10
N TYR A 128 -6.67 -3.42 0.88
CA TYR A 128 -6.70 -2.28 1.80
C TYR A 128 -8.09 -1.66 1.91
N GLU A 129 -8.52 -1.42 3.13
CA GLU A 129 -9.77 -0.72 3.46
C GLU A 129 -9.57 0.15 4.70
N PHE A 130 -9.94 1.41 4.59
CA PHE A 130 -9.97 2.31 5.74
C PHE A 130 -11.36 2.29 6.39
N LYS A 131 -11.46 1.64 7.57
CA LYS A 131 -12.74 1.45 8.29
C LYS A 131 -12.75 2.07 9.69
N LYS A 132 -11.75 2.90 10.01
CA LYS A 132 -11.51 3.37 11.39
C LYS A 132 -12.72 4.05 12.00
N TYR A 133 -13.44 4.84 11.21
CA TYR A 133 -14.56 5.67 11.66
C TYR A 133 -15.95 5.14 11.28
N LYS A 134 -16.03 3.95 10.66
CA LYS A 134 -17.32 3.35 10.33
C LYS A 134 -18.03 2.84 11.59
N SER A 135 -19.31 3.20 11.78
CA SER A 135 -20.14 2.76 12.90
C SER A 135 -20.38 1.24 12.88
N LYS A 136 -20.57 0.67 11.69
CA LYS A 136 -20.70 -0.78 11.49
C LYS A 136 -19.43 -1.30 10.84
N LYS A 137 -18.68 -2.12 11.57
CA LYS A 137 -17.49 -2.81 11.09
C LYS A 137 -17.85 -4.26 10.80
N GLU A 138 -17.93 -4.64 9.54
CA GLU A 138 -17.98 -6.06 9.19
C GLU A 138 -16.56 -6.59 9.16
N ASP A 139 -16.23 -7.49 10.08
CA ASP A 139 -14.97 -8.20 10.07
C ASP A 139 -15.05 -9.33 9.04
N ARG A 140 -14.43 -9.09 7.89
CA ARG A 140 -14.23 -10.10 6.86
C ARG A 140 -12.81 -10.59 6.93
N PHE A 141 -12.63 -11.90 6.93
CA PHE A 141 -11.34 -12.55 6.97
C PHE A 141 -11.10 -13.39 5.72
N LEU A 142 -9.97 -13.17 5.05
CA LEU A 142 -9.54 -13.97 3.90
C LEU A 142 -8.20 -14.63 4.24
N SER A 143 -8.18 -15.97 4.25
CA SER A 143 -6.96 -16.76 4.38
C SER A 143 -6.50 -17.23 2.99
N ILE A 144 -5.29 -16.88 2.62
CA ILE A 144 -4.61 -17.37 1.41
C ILE A 144 -3.48 -18.29 1.86
N ASN A 145 -3.61 -19.57 1.56
CA ASN A 145 -2.63 -20.60 1.91
C ASN A 145 -1.86 -21.03 0.66
N VAL A 146 -0.59 -20.71 0.58
CA VAL A 146 0.29 -21.11 -0.51
C VAL A 146 0.83 -22.52 -0.23
N ILE A 147 0.52 -23.46 -1.13
CA ILE A 147 0.98 -24.85 -1.11
C ILE A 147 1.90 -25.13 -2.30
N GLY A 148 2.58 -26.26 -2.29
CA GLY A 148 3.50 -26.69 -3.35
C GLY A 148 4.96 -26.58 -2.91
N ASN A 149 5.88 -27.01 -3.79
CA ASN A 149 7.33 -27.03 -3.53
C ASN A 149 8.10 -26.10 -4.46
N LYS A 150 7.53 -25.75 -5.62
CA LYS A 150 8.15 -24.89 -6.64
C LYS A 150 7.49 -23.49 -6.62
N ASN A 151 8.19 -22.50 -7.15
CA ASN A 151 7.68 -21.13 -7.38
C ASN A 151 7.13 -20.40 -6.12
N LYS A 152 7.45 -20.90 -4.93
CA LYS A 152 7.15 -20.15 -3.70
C LYS A 152 8.11 -18.97 -3.55
N PRO A 153 7.63 -17.80 -3.16
CA PRO A 153 8.50 -16.68 -2.83
C PRO A 153 9.48 -17.08 -1.72
N SER A 154 10.75 -16.71 -1.88
CA SER A 154 11.78 -16.92 -0.85
C SER A 154 11.42 -16.13 0.43
N ALA A 155 12.00 -16.49 1.58
CA ALA A 155 11.81 -15.75 2.82
C ALA A 155 12.21 -14.27 2.67
N GLN A 156 13.25 -13.99 1.88
CA GLN A 156 13.70 -12.63 1.58
C GLN A 156 12.65 -11.87 0.74
N THR A 157 12.08 -12.51 -0.28
CA THR A 157 11.00 -11.96 -1.11
C THR A 157 9.75 -11.68 -0.28
N GLN A 158 9.35 -12.62 0.59
CA GLN A 158 8.22 -12.43 1.50
C GLN A 158 8.43 -11.22 2.42
N LEU A 159 9.63 -11.08 2.99
CA LEU A 159 9.96 -9.93 3.83
C LEU A 159 9.95 -8.61 3.04
N LYS A 160 10.46 -8.62 1.81
CA LYS A 160 10.42 -7.46 0.90
C LYS A 160 8.99 -6.99 0.68
N PHE A 161 8.09 -7.86 0.25
CA PHE A 161 6.71 -7.49 -0.04
C PHE A 161 5.95 -7.07 1.23
N LYS A 162 6.13 -7.78 2.34
CA LYS A 162 5.55 -7.38 3.62
C LYS A 162 5.97 -5.96 4.02
N ALA A 163 7.24 -5.61 3.86
CA ALA A 163 7.74 -4.28 4.17
C ALA A 163 7.12 -3.20 3.26
N LEU A 164 6.98 -3.48 1.96
CA LEU A 164 6.33 -2.59 1.00
C LEU A 164 4.85 -2.38 1.33
N GLU A 165 4.13 -3.46 1.67
CA GLU A 165 2.72 -3.43 2.07
C GLU A 165 2.50 -2.60 3.34
N GLU A 166 3.32 -2.82 4.37
CA GLU A 166 3.23 -2.07 5.63
C GLU A 166 3.52 -0.57 5.43
N GLY A 167 4.47 -0.22 4.56
CA GLY A 167 4.74 1.18 4.22
C GLY A 167 3.60 1.80 3.41
N ALA A 168 3.10 1.10 2.38
CA ALA A 168 1.98 1.57 1.57
C ALA A 168 0.70 1.74 2.40
N PHE A 169 0.39 0.80 3.29
CA PHE A 169 -0.78 0.89 4.16
C PHE A 169 -0.65 2.02 5.17
N PHE A 170 0.55 2.23 5.73
CA PHE A 170 0.79 3.35 6.63
C PHE A 170 0.58 4.70 5.92
N ALA A 171 1.05 4.84 4.66
CA ALA A 171 0.79 6.03 3.86
C ALA A 171 -0.71 6.20 3.57
N ARG A 172 -1.40 5.14 3.14
CA ARG A 172 -2.85 5.17 2.87
C ARG A 172 -3.67 5.48 4.11
N ASP A 173 -3.28 4.96 5.29
CA ASP A 173 -3.95 5.29 6.55
C ASP A 173 -3.83 6.78 6.86
N LEU A 174 -2.66 7.39 6.65
CA LEU A 174 -2.45 8.82 6.86
C LEU A 174 -3.30 9.66 5.89
N VAL A 175 -3.32 9.30 4.60
CA VAL A 175 -4.09 10.02 3.57
C VAL A 175 -5.60 9.89 3.77
N SER A 176 -6.06 8.77 4.35
CA SER A 176 -7.49 8.52 4.59
C SER A 176 -8.01 9.16 5.89
N GLU A 177 -7.14 9.73 6.72
CA GLU A 177 -7.55 10.42 7.95
C GLU A 177 -8.18 11.78 7.63
N PRO A 178 -9.28 12.16 8.29
CA PRO A 178 -9.85 13.51 8.14
C PRO A 178 -8.98 14.57 8.82
N GLY A 179 -9.01 15.82 8.31
CA GLY A 179 -8.16 16.93 8.78
C GLY A 179 -8.33 17.27 10.26
N ASN A 180 -9.54 17.10 10.82
CA ASN A 180 -9.77 17.31 12.25
C ASN A 180 -9.09 16.28 13.16
N ILE A 181 -8.64 15.16 12.61
CA ILE A 181 -7.90 14.11 13.32
C ILE A 181 -6.41 14.19 12.98
N LEU A 182 -6.06 14.22 11.69
CA LEU A 182 -4.67 14.30 11.25
C LEU A 182 -4.25 15.76 10.99
N HIS A 183 -4.37 16.62 12.00
CA HIS A 183 -3.78 17.94 11.97
C HIS A 183 -2.25 17.89 12.19
N PRO A 184 -1.48 18.96 11.96
CA PRO A 184 -0.01 18.90 11.96
C PRO A 184 0.59 18.35 13.27
N ASP A 185 0.04 18.74 14.43
CA ASP A 185 0.51 18.28 15.74
C ASP A 185 0.38 16.74 15.89
N GLU A 186 -0.80 16.20 15.54
CA GLU A 186 -1.04 14.75 15.61
C GLU A 186 -0.20 13.99 14.60
N TYR A 187 -0.03 14.58 13.41
CA TYR A 187 0.81 13.95 12.38
C TYR A 187 2.27 13.85 12.86
N ALA A 188 2.86 14.96 13.32
CA ALA A 188 4.22 14.97 13.88
C ALA A 188 4.36 13.94 15.00
N LYS A 189 3.37 13.85 15.91
CA LYS A 189 3.33 12.86 17.01
C LYS A 189 3.31 11.41 16.48
N ARG A 190 2.50 11.12 15.47
CA ARG A 190 2.43 9.76 14.86
C ARG A 190 3.76 9.34 14.25
N LEU A 191 4.51 10.26 13.66
CA LEU A 191 5.83 9.97 13.07
C LEU A 191 6.85 9.53 14.11
N ILE A 192 6.73 9.90 15.39
CA ILE A 192 7.59 9.41 16.47
C ILE A 192 7.55 7.87 16.57
N SER A 193 6.42 7.26 16.24
CA SER A 193 6.28 5.80 16.28
C SER A 193 7.24 5.06 15.35
N LEU A 194 7.75 5.72 14.31
CA LEU A 194 8.71 5.17 13.37
C LEU A 194 10.08 4.87 14.00
N LYS A 195 10.39 5.46 15.17
CA LYS A 195 11.59 5.11 15.97
C LYS A 195 11.64 3.62 16.30
N LYS A 196 10.48 2.96 16.45
CA LYS A 196 10.40 1.50 16.68
C LYS A 196 10.99 0.69 15.51
N ASN A 197 11.04 1.26 14.31
CA ASN A 197 11.62 0.66 13.12
C ASN A 197 13.11 1.05 12.93
N ARG A 198 13.77 1.55 13.97
CA ARG A 198 15.19 2.02 13.94
C ARG A 198 15.42 3.23 13.04
N LEU A 199 14.38 3.99 12.73
CA LEU A 199 14.49 5.28 12.07
C LEU A 199 14.82 6.36 13.10
N LYS A 200 15.74 7.26 12.76
CA LYS A 200 16.00 8.45 13.57
C LYS A 200 15.00 9.53 13.14
N VAL A 201 14.15 9.96 14.05
CA VAL A 201 13.10 10.94 13.80
C VAL A 201 13.36 12.18 14.65
N ASN A 202 13.50 13.35 13.99
CA ASN A 202 13.63 14.64 14.65
C ASN A 202 12.46 15.52 14.24
N ILE A 203 11.90 16.25 15.22
CA ILE A 203 10.79 17.19 15.03
C ILE A 203 11.29 18.60 15.35
N TYR A 204 11.07 19.51 14.42
CA TYR A 204 11.36 20.92 14.54
C TYR A 204 10.03 21.67 14.64
N ASP A 205 9.76 22.23 15.80
CA ASP A 205 8.59 23.06 16.10
C ASP A 205 8.76 24.49 15.56
N GLU A 206 7.74 25.31 15.66
CA GLU A 206 7.76 26.68 15.17
C GLU A 206 8.92 27.52 15.76
N LYS A 207 9.24 27.33 17.05
CA LYS A 207 10.35 28.05 17.69
C LYS A 207 11.68 27.73 17.03
N LYS A 208 11.90 26.45 16.70
CA LYS A 208 13.11 26.02 15.97
C LYS A 208 13.08 26.47 14.52
N LEU A 209 11.91 26.40 13.86
CA LEU A 209 11.73 26.86 12.47
C LEU A 209 12.01 28.34 12.32
N ARG A 210 11.55 29.18 13.25
CA ARG A 210 11.88 30.63 13.30
C ARG A 210 13.38 30.87 13.44
N LYS A 211 14.04 30.14 14.34
CA LYS A 211 15.50 30.24 14.51
C LYS A 211 16.28 29.83 13.27
N LEU A 212 15.76 28.86 12.49
CA LEU A 212 16.34 28.41 11.23
C LEU A 212 16.03 29.35 10.05
N GLY A 213 15.15 30.35 10.22
CA GLY A 213 14.75 31.24 9.13
C GLY A 213 13.81 30.61 8.11
N MET A 214 13.06 29.56 8.48
CA MET A 214 12.13 28.84 7.58
C MET A 214 10.77 29.55 7.50
N HIS A 215 10.77 30.85 7.21
CA HIS A 215 9.56 31.67 7.26
C HIS A 215 8.57 31.34 6.14
N SER A 216 8.99 30.80 5.00
CA SER A 216 8.09 30.34 3.94
C SER A 216 7.22 29.16 4.39
N LEU A 217 7.76 28.23 5.19
CA LEU A 217 6.96 27.13 5.77
C LEU A 217 5.99 27.68 6.82
N LEU A 218 6.48 28.56 7.69
CA LEU A 218 5.67 29.18 8.74
C LEU A 218 4.55 30.06 8.17
N GLY A 219 4.80 30.77 7.06
CA GLY A 219 3.81 31.60 6.38
C GLY A 219 2.57 30.82 5.94
N VAL A 220 2.75 29.58 5.44
CA VAL A 220 1.62 28.73 5.06
C VAL A 220 0.77 28.35 6.26
N GLY A 221 1.38 28.07 7.41
CA GLY A 221 0.68 27.60 8.61
C GLY A 221 0.19 28.69 9.56
N MET A 222 0.58 29.94 9.38
CA MET A 222 0.35 31.00 10.39
C MET A 222 -1.12 31.36 10.58
N GLY A 223 -1.98 31.04 9.63
CA GLY A 223 -3.44 31.24 9.75
C GLY A 223 -4.15 30.19 10.59
N SER A 224 -3.49 29.07 10.88
CA SER A 224 -4.08 27.98 11.68
C SER A 224 -3.84 28.19 13.18
N VAL A 225 -4.75 27.63 14.00
CA VAL A 225 -4.54 27.46 15.44
C VAL A 225 -3.62 26.27 15.78
N ARG A 226 -3.23 25.49 14.78
CA ARG A 226 -2.33 24.33 14.91
C ARG A 226 -0.89 24.75 14.67
N GLY A 227 0.04 24.01 15.28
CA GLY A 227 1.46 24.26 15.08
C GLY A 227 1.95 23.88 13.68
N SER A 228 3.08 24.44 13.28
CA SER A 228 3.82 24.10 12.06
C SER A 228 5.08 23.33 12.41
N TYR A 229 5.38 22.26 11.65
CA TYR A 229 6.50 21.37 11.95
C TYR A 229 7.30 21.03 10.69
N LEU A 230 8.60 20.84 10.86
CA LEU A 230 9.44 20.08 9.94
C LEU A 230 9.83 18.80 10.64
N VAL A 231 9.66 17.66 9.96
CA VAL A 231 10.10 16.36 10.48
C VAL A 231 11.14 15.76 9.56
N THR A 232 12.30 15.36 10.11
CA THR A 232 13.30 14.59 9.39
C THR A 232 13.29 13.14 9.87
N ILE A 233 13.41 12.21 8.93
CA ILE A 233 13.36 10.77 9.16
C ILE A 233 14.57 10.16 8.47
N GLU A 234 15.54 9.66 9.24
CA GLU A 234 16.81 9.17 8.70
C GLU A 234 16.90 7.63 8.78
N TRP A 235 17.40 7.03 7.71
CA TRP A 235 17.74 5.62 7.59
C TRP A 235 19.20 5.46 7.17
N ASN A 236 20.03 4.80 7.98
CA ASN A 236 21.45 4.56 7.74
C ASN A 236 21.69 3.06 7.47
N GLY A 237 21.20 2.58 6.33
CA GLY A 237 21.26 1.16 5.98
C GLY A 237 22.53 0.72 5.29
N ALA A 238 23.23 1.63 4.59
CA ALA A 238 24.48 1.32 3.91
C ALA A 238 25.68 1.21 4.87
N LYS A 239 25.53 1.71 6.12
CA LYS A 239 26.61 1.71 7.15
C LYS A 239 27.94 2.32 6.68
N ASN A 240 27.89 3.27 5.78
CA ASN A 240 29.02 4.02 5.27
C ASN A 240 28.71 5.52 5.27
N ASN A 241 29.69 6.36 4.97
CA ASN A 241 29.55 7.82 4.91
C ASN A 241 29.03 8.34 3.57
N SER A 242 28.38 7.50 2.75
CA SER A 242 27.77 7.96 1.51
C SER A 242 26.66 8.96 1.78
N ARG A 243 26.53 9.96 0.91
CA ARG A 243 25.45 10.95 1.00
C ARG A 243 24.10 10.24 0.93
N PRO A 244 23.16 10.56 1.83
CA PRO A 244 21.84 9.97 1.79
C PRO A 244 21.02 10.46 0.58
N LEU A 245 20.16 9.60 0.06
CA LEU A 245 19.09 10.01 -0.85
C LEU A 245 18.07 10.82 -0.06
N ALA A 246 17.75 12.03 -0.53
CA ALA A 246 16.76 12.89 0.11
C ALA A 246 15.41 12.77 -0.57
N PHE A 247 14.36 12.55 0.22
CA PHE A 247 12.97 12.52 -0.20
C PHE A 247 12.21 13.62 0.52
N VAL A 248 11.62 14.56 -0.23
CA VAL A 248 10.90 15.70 0.33
C VAL A 248 9.41 15.55 0.02
N GLY A 249 8.55 15.72 1.04
CA GLY A 249 7.12 15.54 0.91
C GLY A 249 6.31 16.72 1.43
N LYS A 250 5.35 17.20 0.62
CA LYS A 250 4.35 18.19 1.03
C LYS A 250 3.41 17.58 2.06
N GLY A 251 3.22 18.27 3.19
CA GLY A 251 2.41 17.82 4.32
C GLY A 251 1.39 18.87 4.80
N VAL A 252 0.64 19.46 3.86
CA VAL A 252 -0.48 20.34 4.20
C VAL A 252 -1.68 19.50 4.59
N THR A 253 -1.98 19.39 5.87
CA THR A 253 -2.99 18.46 6.41
C THR A 253 -4.42 18.85 6.06
N PHE A 254 -4.67 20.14 5.85
CA PHE A 254 -5.85 20.69 5.22
C PHE A 254 -5.50 22.02 4.55
N ASP A 255 -6.00 22.30 3.37
CA ASP A 255 -5.66 23.48 2.58
C ASP A 255 -6.90 24.23 2.12
N THR A 256 -7.25 25.30 2.82
CA THR A 256 -8.33 26.20 2.38
C THR A 256 -7.91 27.14 1.25
N GLY A 257 -6.60 27.23 0.95
CA GLY A 257 -6.02 28.25 0.07
C GLY A 257 -5.60 29.53 0.79
N GLY A 258 -5.93 29.67 2.07
CA GLY A 258 -5.72 30.92 2.83
C GLY A 258 -6.60 32.07 2.31
N TYR A 259 -6.08 33.29 2.22
CA TYR A 259 -6.84 34.42 1.66
C TYR A 259 -7.21 34.27 0.19
N SER A 260 -6.45 33.48 -0.58
CA SER A 260 -6.85 33.01 -1.92
C SER A 260 -7.73 31.76 -1.79
N LEU A 261 -8.91 31.93 -1.18
CA LEU A 261 -9.81 30.86 -0.76
C LEU A 261 -10.26 30.00 -1.93
N LYS A 262 -10.12 28.69 -1.79
CA LYS A 262 -10.56 27.72 -2.79
C LYS A 262 -12.10 27.66 -2.88
N PRO A 263 -12.68 27.46 -4.08
CA PRO A 263 -14.09 27.13 -4.20
C PRO A 263 -14.44 25.85 -3.44
N ALA A 264 -15.61 25.81 -2.79
CA ALA A 264 -16.05 24.69 -1.94
C ALA A 264 -15.91 23.32 -2.60
N ARG A 265 -16.27 23.21 -3.89
CA ARG A 265 -16.19 21.96 -4.68
C ARG A 265 -14.79 21.35 -4.82
N PHE A 266 -13.73 22.13 -4.56
CA PHE A 266 -12.34 21.67 -4.60
C PHE A 266 -11.72 21.57 -3.21
N MET A 267 -12.38 22.14 -2.21
CA MET A 267 -11.84 22.20 -0.84
C MET A 267 -12.04 20.87 -0.10
N GLU A 268 -13.11 20.14 -0.38
CA GLU A 268 -13.39 18.85 0.28
C GLU A 268 -12.29 17.80 0.02
N ASP A 269 -11.62 17.89 -1.13
CA ASP A 269 -10.51 17.01 -1.49
C ASP A 269 -9.17 17.40 -0.82
N MET A 270 -9.11 18.54 -0.14
CA MET A 270 -7.88 19.06 0.47
C MET A 270 -7.49 18.34 1.78
N THR A 271 -8.24 17.35 2.19
CA THR A 271 -7.86 16.44 3.28
C THR A 271 -6.62 15.60 2.94
N TYR A 272 -6.35 15.37 1.64
CA TYR A 272 -5.18 14.63 1.19
C TYR A 272 -4.09 15.47 0.51
N ASP A 273 -4.09 16.78 0.74
CA ASP A 273 -3.00 17.69 0.30
C ASP A 273 -1.65 17.42 1.02
N MET A 274 -1.65 16.42 1.87
CA MET A 274 -0.50 15.87 2.57
C MET A 274 -0.03 14.51 2.02
N ALA A 275 -0.59 14.02 0.93
CA ALA A 275 -0.28 12.70 0.37
C ALA A 275 1.20 12.56 -0.02
N GLY A 276 1.85 13.64 -0.47
CA GLY A 276 3.28 13.65 -0.76
C GLY A 276 4.13 13.31 0.47
N SER A 277 3.82 13.89 1.64
CA SER A 277 4.50 13.54 2.88
C SER A 277 4.19 12.11 3.33
N ALA A 278 2.96 11.64 3.17
CA ALA A 278 2.58 10.27 3.48
C ALA A 278 3.35 9.24 2.64
N ALA A 279 3.55 9.52 1.33
CA ALA A 279 4.36 8.70 0.44
C ALA A 279 5.82 8.62 0.93
N VAL A 280 6.43 9.76 1.28
CA VAL A 280 7.79 9.81 1.85
C VAL A 280 7.88 8.99 3.14
N VAL A 281 6.94 9.17 4.04
CA VAL A 281 6.91 8.46 5.34
C VAL A 281 6.73 6.95 5.15
N GLY A 282 5.83 6.53 4.25
CA GLY A 282 5.63 5.13 3.89
C GLY A 282 6.87 4.50 3.26
N LEU A 283 7.56 5.25 2.38
CA LEU A 283 8.84 4.85 1.80
C LEU A 283 9.90 4.62 2.89
N MET A 284 10.09 5.59 3.79
CA MET A 284 11.08 5.48 4.87
C MET A 284 10.79 4.27 5.78
N LYS A 285 9.51 4.02 6.10
CA LYS A 285 9.10 2.83 6.85
C LYS A 285 9.45 1.54 6.09
N SER A 286 9.17 1.49 4.78
CA SER A 286 9.50 0.34 3.92
C SER A 286 11.01 0.07 3.86
N LEU A 287 11.83 1.11 3.72
CA LEU A 287 13.30 1.00 3.70
C LEU A 287 13.82 0.39 5.01
N ALA A 288 13.31 0.85 6.13
CA ALA A 288 13.69 0.35 7.45
C ALA A 288 13.27 -1.12 7.66
N LEU A 289 12.02 -1.46 7.35
CA LEU A 289 11.49 -2.82 7.54
C LEU A 289 12.20 -3.86 6.66
N ARG A 290 12.52 -3.51 5.39
CA ARG A 290 13.29 -4.38 4.49
C ARG A 290 14.80 -4.33 4.73
N LYS A 291 15.27 -3.52 5.67
CA LYS A 291 16.71 -3.31 5.97
C LYS A 291 17.50 -2.95 4.71
N ALA A 292 16.98 -1.99 3.93
CA ALA A 292 17.59 -1.59 2.66
C ALA A 292 19.03 -1.10 2.86
N LYS A 293 19.96 -1.56 2.01
CA LYS A 293 21.41 -1.21 2.09
C LYS A 293 21.70 0.15 1.44
N ILE A 294 20.96 1.19 1.82
CA ILE A 294 21.12 2.57 1.37
C ILE A 294 21.02 3.52 2.56
N ASN A 295 21.60 4.72 2.44
CA ASN A 295 21.34 5.83 3.34
C ASN A 295 20.26 6.70 2.73
N ALA A 296 19.25 7.08 3.51
CA ALA A 296 18.14 7.89 3.05
C ALA A 296 17.67 8.86 4.16
N VAL A 297 17.14 10.01 3.75
CA VAL A 297 16.49 10.97 4.62
C VAL A 297 15.15 11.40 4.01
N GLY A 298 14.07 11.23 4.76
CA GLY A 298 12.78 11.82 4.48
C GLY A 298 12.67 13.17 5.18
N VAL A 299 12.16 14.18 4.47
CA VAL A 299 11.92 15.51 5.01
C VAL A 299 10.49 15.91 4.69
N VAL A 300 9.68 16.18 5.71
CA VAL A 300 8.28 16.54 5.53
C VAL A 300 7.94 17.81 6.31
N GLY A 301 7.38 18.81 5.60
CA GLY A 301 6.84 20.03 6.21
C GLY A 301 5.36 19.81 6.50
N LEU A 302 4.96 19.97 7.77
CA LEU A 302 3.59 19.71 8.24
C LEU A 302 2.96 21.03 8.68
N VAL A 303 1.92 21.45 7.97
CA VAL A 303 1.18 22.69 8.22
C VAL A 303 -0.30 22.49 7.92
N GLU A 304 -1.13 23.40 8.39
CA GLU A 304 -2.53 23.52 8.00
C GLU A 304 -2.76 24.93 7.49
N ASN A 305 -3.27 25.08 6.26
CA ASN A 305 -3.49 26.39 5.64
C ASN A 305 -4.93 26.84 5.86
N MET A 306 -5.10 27.86 6.72
CA MET A 306 -6.41 28.34 7.15
C MET A 306 -6.53 29.86 6.98
N VAL A 307 -7.76 30.32 6.84
CA VAL A 307 -8.10 31.76 6.83
C VAL A 307 -8.25 32.27 8.26
N SER A 308 -7.51 33.33 8.61
CA SER A 308 -7.68 34.03 9.90
C SER A 308 -7.06 35.40 9.83
N GLY A 309 -7.28 36.23 10.88
CA GLY A 309 -6.70 37.57 10.96
C GLY A 309 -5.18 37.64 10.98
N ILE A 310 -4.49 36.53 11.20
CA ILE A 310 -3.02 36.41 11.20
C ILE A 310 -2.47 35.64 10.02
N ALA A 311 -3.32 35.17 9.08
CA ALA A 311 -2.88 34.45 7.90
C ALA A 311 -2.06 35.36 6.96
N GLN A 312 -1.09 34.76 6.27
CA GLN A 312 -0.34 35.46 5.22
C GLN A 312 -1.29 35.93 4.11
N ARG A 313 -1.15 37.16 3.69
CA ARG A 313 -1.95 37.78 2.63
C ARG A 313 -1.20 37.70 1.30
N PRO A 314 -1.89 37.73 0.16
CA PRO A 314 -1.25 37.98 -1.12
C PRO A 314 -0.39 39.26 -1.08
N GLY A 315 0.84 39.17 -1.56
CA GLY A 315 1.81 40.27 -1.53
C GLY A 315 2.60 40.43 -0.21
N ASP A 316 2.30 39.65 0.84
CA ASP A 316 3.16 39.60 2.03
C ASP A 316 4.49 38.91 1.70
N ILE A 317 5.60 39.56 2.07
CA ILE A 317 6.94 39.05 1.77
C ILE A 317 7.47 38.22 2.95
N VAL A 318 7.88 37.00 2.66
CA VAL A 318 8.55 36.11 3.61
C VAL A 318 9.95 35.73 3.15
N LYS A 319 10.83 35.42 4.09
CA LYS A 319 12.20 34.98 3.79
C LYS A 319 12.29 33.47 3.89
N SER A 320 12.80 32.83 2.83
CA SER A 320 13.03 31.39 2.80
C SER A 320 14.30 31.02 3.58
N TYR A 321 14.48 29.71 3.88
CA TYR A 321 15.68 29.18 4.52
C TYR A 321 16.97 29.50 3.74
N SER A 322 16.92 29.57 2.42
CA SER A 322 18.07 29.96 1.58
C SER A 322 18.36 31.46 1.56
N GLY A 323 17.59 32.27 2.31
CA GLY A 323 17.75 33.71 2.38
C GLY A 323 17.04 34.52 1.28
N LYS A 324 16.39 33.85 0.31
CA LYS A 324 15.60 34.50 -0.75
C LYS A 324 14.26 34.96 -0.21
N THR A 325 13.78 36.08 -0.73
CA THR A 325 12.42 36.58 -0.48
C THR A 325 11.42 35.88 -1.40
N ILE A 326 10.21 35.65 -0.89
CA ILE A 326 9.09 35.05 -1.61
C ILE A 326 7.87 35.91 -1.26
N GLU A 327 7.10 36.31 -2.25
CA GLU A 327 5.82 37.01 -2.13
C GLU A 327 4.65 36.07 -2.40
#